data_fc0e09547fcdae7cae7d10159f0f4e6d
#
_entry.id   fc0e09547fcdae7cae7d10159f0f4e6d
#
_cell.length_a   1.000
_cell.length_b   1.000
_cell.length_c   1.000
_cell.angle_alpha   90.00
_cell.angle_beta   90.00
_cell.angle_gamma   90.00
#
_symmetry.space_group_name_H-M   'P 1'
#
loop_
_entity.id
_entity.type
_entity.pdbx_description
1 polymer ?
#
loop_
_entity_poly.entity_id
_entity_poly.type
_entity_poly.pdbx_seq_one_letter_code
_entity_poly.pdbx_strand_id
1 'polypeptide(L)'
;MSLRVALVDDHQPFRERLRALLTRDPDIEIVAEVSSGHELLEIARTTELDVVCMDIRLAGMSGIETTRRLLAITPGIRVIGLSAYAEPHYVEAMLDAGAVGHFTKGDAGDALLRAIHTATPQRRFFGADVSVPTAATGTVAPVPDKPPVESLRGREVEVLRLIGEGLASPQIARSLSMDPPMVDVYRRNLMRKLNLPDETALGEYARARSLGREEDDTPT
;
A
#
# COMPACT_ATOMS: atom_id res chain seq x y z
N MET A 1 -5.61 -2.47 -30.24
CA MET A 1 -5.47 -1.16 -29.54
C MET A 1 -4.43 -1.36 -28.44
N SER A 2 -3.37 -0.57 -28.44
CA SER A 2 -2.33 -0.63 -27.41
C SER A 2 -2.85 -0.08 -26.08
N LEU A 3 -2.41 -0.70 -24.97
CA LEU A 3 -2.69 -0.24 -23.61
C LEU A 3 -1.75 0.93 -23.28
N ARG A 4 -2.30 2.06 -22.91
CA ARG A 4 -1.55 3.28 -22.54
C ARG A 4 -1.15 3.16 -21.05
N VAL A 5 0.14 2.99 -20.83
CA VAL A 5 0.72 2.73 -19.52
C VAL A 5 1.53 3.92 -19.03
N ALA A 6 1.31 4.33 -17.79
CA ALA A 6 2.17 5.28 -17.09
C ALA A 6 3.06 4.56 -16.05
N LEU A 7 4.32 4.97 -15.98
CA LEU A 7 5.30 4.51 -14.99
C LEU A 7 5.55 5.61 -13.98
N VAL A 8 5.34 5.31 -12.70
CA VAL A 8 5.50 6.26 -11.60
C VAL A 8 6.44 5.69 -10.54
N ASP A 9 7.66 6.17 -10.50
CA ASP A 9 8.69 5.69 -9.57
C ASP A 9 9.79 6.75 -9.47
N ASP A 10 10.27 7.10 -8.29
CA ASP A 10 11.37 8.07 -8.12
C ASP A 10 12.74 7.44 -8.32
N HIS A 11 12.84 6.11 -8.39
CA HIS A 11 14.07 5.37 -8.66
C HIS A 11 14.27 5.15 -10.16
N GLN A 12 14.97 6.08 -10.82
CA GLN A 12 15.21 6.06 -12.28
C GLN A 12 15.70 4.70 -12.82
N PRO A 13 16.72 4.01 -12.22
CA PRO A 13 17.19 2.73 -12.76
C PRO A 13 16.10 1.64 -12.79
N PHE A 14 15.14 1.68 -11.85
CA PHE A 14 14.01 0.76 -11.87
C PHE A 14 13.02 1.13 -12.98
N ARG A 15 12.69 2.42 -13.17
CA ARG A 15 11.83 2.88 -14.27
C ARG A 15 12.39 2.46 -15.63
N GLU A 16 13.70 2.63 -15.85
CA GLU A 16 14.37 2.23 -17.11
C GLU A 16 14.27 0.71 -17.34
N ARG A 17 14.47 -0.10 -16.30
CA ARG A 17 14.32 -1.55 -16.37
C ARG A 17 12.87 -1.95 -16.66
N LEU A 18 11.92 -1.32 -16.01
CA LEU A 18 10.50 -1.58 -16.22
C LEU A 18 10.06 -1.17 -17.63
N ARG A 19 10.51 -0.02 -18.10
CA ARG A 19 10.32 0.40 -19.50
C ARG A 19 10.86 -0.64 -20.47
N ALA A 20 12.10 -1.09 -20.28
CA ALA A 20 12.72 -2.09 -21.16
C ALA A 20 11.97 -3.43 -21.16
N LEU A 21 11.31 -3.79 -20.05
CA LEU A 21 10.43 -4.96 -19.98
C LEU A 21 9.15 -4.74 -20.78
N LEU A 22 8.45 -3.62 -20.56
CA LEU A 22 7.14 -3.37 -21.13
C LEU A 22 7.19 -3.09 -22.64
N THR A 23 8.24 -2.45 -23.14
CA THR A 23 8.43 -2.20 -24.58
C THR A 23 8.67 -3.45 -25.42
N ARG A 24 8.84 -4.62 -24.80
CA ARG A 24 8.87 -5.90 -25.52
C ARG A 24 7.49 -6.38 -25.97
N ASP A 25 6.45 -5.82 -25.36
CA ASP A 25 5.07 -6.16 -25.67
C ASP A 25 4.50 -5.10 -26.64
N PRO A 26 4.17 -5.49 -27.90
CA PRO A 26 3.68 -4.55 -28.90
C PRO A 26 2.29 -3.97 -28.58
N ASP A 27 1.56 -4.57 -27.67
CA ASP A 27 0.24 -4.12 -27.23
C ASP A 27 0.33 -3.12 -26.04
N ILE A 28 1.54 -2.78 -25.59
CA ILE A 28 1.78 -1.78 -24.53
C ILE A 28 2.46 -0.54 -25.11
N GLU A 29 1.87 0.62 -24.85
CA GLU A 29 2.42 1.93 -25.14
C GLU A 29 2.69 2.69 -23.84
N ILE A 30 3.95 3.02 -23.57
CA ILE A 30 4.31 3.85 -22.42
C ILE A 30 4.12 5.31 -22.79
N VAL A 31 3.06 5.93 -22.26
CA VAL A 31 2.66 7.31 -22.57
C VAL A 31 3.16 8.33 -21.55
N ALA A 32 3.59 7.87 -20.37
CA ALA A 32 4.16 8.73 -19.35
C ALA A 32 5.18 7.99 -18.47
N GLU A 33 6.26 8.68 -18.13
CA GLU A 33 7.25 8.27 -17.14
C GLU A 33 7.51 9.45 -16.20
N VAL A 34 7.12 9.30 -14.93
CA VAL A 34 7.21 10.38 -13.93
C VAL A 34 7.84 9.90 -12.63
N SER A 35 8.36 10.85 -11.87
CA SER A 35 9.05 10.58 -10.60
C SER A 35 8.21 10.91 -9.37
N SER A 36 7.02 11.50 -9.54
CA SER A 36 6.18 11.92 -8.42
C SER A 36 4.68 11.73 -8.70
N GLY A 37 3.91 11.60 -7.61
CA GLY A 37 2.45 11.52 -7.71
C GLY A 37 1.82 12.80 -8.23
N HIS A 38 2.41 13.97 -7.97
CA HIS A 38 1.91 15.25 -8.48
C HIS A 38 2.00 15.32 -10.00
N GLU A 39 3.15 14.95 -10.58
CA GLU A 39 3.33 14.89 -12.03
C GLU A 39 2.31 13.96 -12.67
N LEU A 40 2.09 12.78 -12.10
CA LEU A 40 1.08 11.86 -12.63
C LEU A 40 -0.31 12.49 -12.65
N LEU A 41 -0.74 13.13 -11.56
CA LEU A 41 -2.07 13.73 -11.47
C LEU A 41 -2.27 14.86 -12.49
N GLU A 42 -1.23 15.62 -12.81
CA GLU A 42 -1.30 16.63 -13.86
C GLU A 42 -1.39 15.99 -15.27
N ILE A 43 -0.60 14.96 -15.54
CA ILE A 43 -0.63 14.24 -16.82
C ILE A 43 -1.99 13.54 -17.01
N ALA A 44 -2.57 12.94 -15.98
CA ALA A 44 -3.84 12.24 -16.05
C ALA A 44 -5.04 13.15 -16.40
N ARG A 45 -4.89 14.48 -16.33
CA ARG A 45 -5.92 15.43 -16.75
C ARG A 45 -5.98 15.64 -18.27
N THR A 46 -4.89 15.40 -18.96
CA THR A 46 -4.73 15.71 -20.39
C THR A 46 -4.39 14.49 -21.23
N THR A 47 -3.95 13.40 -20.61
CA THR A 47 -3.52 12.18 -21.28
C THR A 47 -4.39 11.03 -20.82
N GLU A 48 -4.96 10.30 -21.76
CA GLU A 48 -5.72 9.10 -21.46
C GLU A 48 -4.76 7.98 -21.06
N LEU A 49 -5.03 7.38 -19.89
CA LEU A 49 -4.25 6.30 -19.30
C LEU A 49 -5.16 5.09 -19.07
N ASP A 50 -4.68 3.89 -19.39
CA ASP A 50 -5.40 2.64 -19.16
C ASP A 50 -4.88 1.93 -17.91
N VAL A 51 -3.55 1.97 -17.71
CA VAL A 51 -2.87 1.33 -16.57
C VAL A 51 -1.80 2.25 -16.01
N VAL A 52 -1.65 2.24 -14.69
CA VAL A 52 -0.54 2.91 -13.98
C VAL A 52 0.23 1.90 -13.16
N CYS A 53 1.52 1.79 -13.41
CA CYS A 53 2.47 1.10 -12.55
C CYS A 53 2.98 2.10 -11.51
N MET A 54 2.56 1.94 -10.26
CA MET A 54 2.70 2.93 -9.19
C MET A 54 3.66 2.46 -8.11
N ASP A 55 4.79 3.14 -7.94
CA ASP A 55 5.58 2.95 -6.71
C ASP A 55 4.82 3.45 -5.49
N ILE A 56 4.87 2.69 -4.41
CA ILE A 56 4.25 3.06 -3.15
C ILE A 56 5.00 4.21 -2.46
N ARG A 57 6.34 4.17 -2.52
CA ARG A 57 7.20 5.06 -1.75
C ARG A 57 7.74 6.19 -2.62
N LEU A 58 6.87 7.08 -3.05
CA LEU A 58 7.25 8.30 -3.76
C LEU A 58 7.58 9.43 -2.77
N ALA A 59 8.52 10.26 -3.13
CA ALA A 59 8.83 11.48 -2.39
C ALA A 59 7.64 12.45 -2.41
N GLY A 60 7.33 13.04 -1.27
CA GLY A 60 6.23 13.99 -1.09
C GLY A 60 4.87 13.31 -0.94
N MET A 61 4.14 13.05 -2.03
CA MET A 61 2.87 12.34 -2.02
C MET A 61 3.08 10.86 -2.27
N SER A 62 2.69 9.99 -1.31
CA SER A 62 2.83 8.55 -1.46
C SER A 62 2.02 7.99 -2.64
N GLY A 63 2.45 6.84 -3.20
CA GLY A 63 1.70 6.16 -4.26
C GLY A 63 0.29 5.74 -3.84
N ILE A 64 0.08 5.44 -2.56
CA ILE A 64 -1.25 5.12 -2.00
C ILE A 64 -2.18 6.32 -2.10
N GLU A 65 -1.72 7.49 -1.66
CA GLU A 65 -2.51 8.73 -1.72
C GLU A 65 -2.71 9.17 -3.17
N THR A 66 -1.67 9.05 -4.00
CA THR A 66 -1.75 9.32 -5.45
C THR A 66 -2.81 8.43 -6.10
N THR A 67 -2.85 7.13 -5.77
CA THR A 67 -3.85 6.19 -6.28
C THR A 67 -5.27 6.61 -5.92
N ARG A 68 -5.53 7.00 -4.66
CA ARG A 68 -6.86 7.49 -4.26
C ARG A 68 -7.30 8.71 -5.06
N ARG A 69 -6.42 9.69 -5.20
CA ARG A 69 -6.70 10.92 -5.95
C ARG A 69 -6.90 10.66 -7.43
N LEU A 70 -6.05 9.80 -8.01
CA LEU A 70 -6.15 9.43 -9.41
C LEU A 70 -7.49 8.76 -9.72
N LEU A 71 -7.90 7.79 -8.92
CA LEU A 71 -9.18 7.07 -9.11
C LEU A 71 -10.41 7.95 -8.83
N ALA A 72 -10.26 8.99 -8.00
CA ALA A 72 -11.32 9.97 -7.79
C ALA A 72 -11.57 10.86 -9.03
N ILE A 73 -10.54 11.17 -9.82
CA ILE A 73 -10.64 11.98 -11.03
C ILE A 73 -10.82 11.13 -12.30
N THR A 74 -10.31 9.89 -12.30
CA THR A 74 -10.39 8.98 -13.45
C THR A 74 -10.67 7.55 -12.96
N PRO A 75 -11.93 7.20 -12.66
CA PRO A 75 -12.29 5.91 -12.02
C PRO A 75 -12.00 4.67 -12.88
N GLY A 76 -11.83 4.84 -14.20
CA GLY A 76 -11.58 3.74 -15.15
C GLY A 76 -10.10 3.28 -15.22
N ILE A 77 -9.18 4.03 -14.66
CA ILE A 77 -7.76 3.68 -14.69
C ILE A 77 -7.50 2.49 -13.76
N ARG A 78 -6.69 1.54 -14.23
CA ARG A 78 -6.23 0.41 -13.43
C ARG A 78 -4.89 0.73 -12.82
N VAL A 79 -4.76 0.65 -11.51
CA VAL A 79 -3.50 0.92 -10.80
C VAL A 79 -2.93 -0.39 -10.27
N ILE A 80 -1.65 -0.65 -10.59
CA ILE A 80 -0.88 -1.78 -10.09
C ILE A 80 0.23 -1.21 -9.19
N GLY A 81 0.21 -1.56 -7.91
CA GLY A 81 1.22 -1.15 -6.96
C GLY A 81 2.54 -1.89 -7.15
N LEU A 82 3.64 -1.17 -7.03
CA LEU A 82 5.00 -1.70 -7.02
C LEU A 82 5.68 -1.31 -5.71
N SER A 83 6.35 -2.24 -5.04
CA SER A 83 7.09 -1.95 -3.81
C SER A 83 8.44 -2.65 -3.78
N ALA A 84 9.39 -2.09 -3.03
CA ALA A 84 10.68 -2.76 -2.79
C ALA A 84 10.53 -4.01 -1.92
N TYR A 85 9.46 -4.10 -1.11
CA TYR A 85 9.23 -5.17 -0.14
C TYR A 85 7.77 -5.63 -0.18
N ALA A 86 7.55 -6.94 0.08
CA ALA A 86 6.22 -7.57 0.14
C ALA A 86 5.56 -7.42 1.52
N GLU A 87 5.59 -6.22 2.11
CA GLU A 87 4.99 -6.01 3.42
C GLU A 87 3.45 -5.97 3.32
N PRO A 88 2.70 -6.84 4.05
CA PRO A 88 1.26 -6.99 3.91
C PRO A 88 0.46 -5.69 4.05
N HIS A 89 0.91 -4.77 4.92
CA HIS A 89 0.22 -3.49 5.12
C HIS A 89 0.27 -2.55 3.90
N TYR A 90 1.33 -2.60 3.08
CA TYR A 90 1.37 -1.87 1.82
C TYR A 90 0.42 -2.45 0.79
N VAL A 91 0.34 -3.78 0.72
CA VAL A 91 -0.60 -4.49 -0.15
C VAL A 91 -2.03 -4.09 0.19
N GLU A 92 -2.41 -4.18 1.47
CA GLU A 92 -3.74 -3.80 1.96
C GLU A 92 -4.06 -2.35 1.64
N ALA A 93 -3.13 -1.43 1.97
CA ALA A 93 -3.33 0.00 1.74
C ALA A 93 -3.49 0.37 0.26
N MET A 94 -2.76 -0.30 -0.63
CA MET A 94 -2.91 -0.12 -2.09
C MET A 94 -4.25 -0.66 -2.58
N LEU A 95 -4.70 -1.82 -2.09
CA LEU A 95 -6.00 -2.40 -2.43
C LEU A 95 -7.16 -1.54 -1.91
N ASP A 96 -7.05 -1.00 -0.69
CA ASP A 96 -8.03 -0.08 -0.10
C ASP A 96 -8.06 1.27 -0.85
N ALA A 97 -6.94 1.66 -1.45
CA ALA A 97 -6.88 2.81 -2.34
C ALA A 97 -7.51 2.55 -3.72
N GLY A 98 -7.84 1.29 -4.05
CA GLY A 98 -8.49 0.88 -5.27
C GLY A 98 -7.57 0.23 -6.31
N ALA A 99 -6.32 -0.10 -5.96
CA ALA A 99 -5.43 -0.81 -6.86
C ALA A 99 -5.96 -2.21 -7.23
N VAL A 100 -5.71 -2.64 -8.47
CA VAL A 100 -6.11 -3.94 -9.02
C VAL A 100 -5.03 -5.00 -8.96
N GLY A 101 -3.85 -4.65 -8.45
CA GLY A 101 -2.74 -5.57 -8.26
C GLY A 101 -1.61 -4.98 -7.44
N HIS A 102 -0.72 -5.85 -6.98
CA HIS A 102 0.48 -5.47 -6.24
C HIS A 102 1.62 -6.46 -6.49
N PHE A 103 2.81 -5.94 -6.78
CA PHE A 103 4.02 -6.70 -7.03
C PHE A 103 5.20 -6.13 -6.27
N THR A 104 6.16 -6.98 -5.94
CA THR A 104 7.47 -6.47 -5.54
C THR A 104 8.26 -6.02 -6.77
N LYS A 105 9.15 -5.06 -6.60
CA LYS A 105 10.06 -4.62 -7.68
C LYS A 105 10.98 -5.76 -8.17
N GLY A 106 11.16 -6.81 -7.35
CA GLY A 106 11.87 -8.03 -7.72
C GLY A 106 11.07 -8.94 -8.65
N ASP A 107 9.74 -8.99 -8.47
CA ASP A 107 8.81 -9.85 -9.22
C ASP A 107 8.26 -9.17 -10.51
N ALA A 108 8.72 -7.97 -10.84
CA ALA A 108 8.30 -7.25 -12.03
C ALA A 108 8.82 -7.93 -13.31
N GLY A 109 8.11 -8.98 -13.73
CA GLY A 109 8.41 -9.80 -14.89
C GLY A 109 7.13 -10.17 -15.65
N ASP A 110 7.06 -11.39 -16.18
CA ASP A 110 5.92 -11.89 -16.97
C ASP A 110 4.58 -11.83 -16.21
N ALA A 111 4.61 -11.96 -14.88
CA ALA A 111 3.41 -11.85 -14.06
C ALA A 111 2.83 -10.43 -14.07
N LEU A 112 3.70 -9.40 -14.05
CA LEU A 112 3.29 -8.01 -14.18
C LEU A 112 2.72 -7.72 -15.57
N LEU A 113 3.34 -8.23 -16.64
CA LEU A 113 2.82 -8.11 -18.02
C LEU A 113 1.39 -8.68 -18.11
N ARG A 114 1.17 -9.89 -17.58
CA ARG A 114 -0.18 -10.48 -17.53
C ARG A 114 -1.17 -9.62 -16.73
N ALA A 115 -0.73 -9.04 -15.61
CA ALA A 115 -1.58 -8.16 -14.80
C ALA A 115 -1.98 -6.89 -15.56
N ILE A 116 -1.04 -6.25 -16.27
CA ILE A 116 -1.30 -5.07 -17.10
C ILE A 116 -2.41 -5.34 -18.12
N HIS A 117 -2.38 -6.51 -18.75
CA HIS A 117 -3.42 -6.88 -19.74
C HIS A 117 -4.77 -7.25 -19.13
N THR A 118 -4.78 -7.93 -17.97
CA THR A 118 -5.98 -8.66 -17.54
C THR A 118 -6.50 -8.31 -16.15
N ALA A 119 -5.79 -7.50 -15.37
CA ALA A 119 -6.24 -7.12 -14.04
C ALA A 119 -7.50 -6.24 -14.08
N THR A 120 -8.44 -6.52 -13.17
CA THR A 120 -9.66 -5.73 -12.95
C THR A 120 -9.95 -5.69 -11.45
N PRO A 121 -10.86 -4.82 -10.96
CA PRO A 121 -11.26 -4.83 -9.55
C PRO A 121 -11.78 -6.19 -9.06
N GLN A 122 -12.37 -7.01 -9.97
CA GLN A 122 -12.89 -8.35 -9.66
C GLN A 122 -11.81 -9.43 -9.82
N ARG A 123 -10.79 -9.18 -10.61
CA ARG A 123 -9.67 -10.11 -10.86
C ARG A 123 -8.35 -9.41 -10.58
N ARG A 124 -7.97 -9.41 -9.33
CA ARG A 124 -6.72 -8.81 -8.85
C ARG A 124 -5.53 -9.73 -9.07
N PHE A 125 -4.35 -9.14 -9.26
CA PHE A 125 -3.10 -9.86 -9.46
C PHE A 125 -2.05 -9.48 -8.40
N PHE A 126 -1.28 -10.49 -7.99
CA PHE A 126 -0.25 -10.32 -6.97
C PHE A 126 1.03 -11.02 -7.40
N GLY A 127 2.17 -10.44 -7.03
CA GLY A 127 3.48 -11.08 -7.16
C GLY A 127 3.57 -12.34 -6.30
N ALA A 128 4.50 -13.24 -6.65
CA ALA A 128 4.66 -14.53 -5.95
C ALA A 128 5.02 -14.36 -4.46
N ASP A 129 5.76 -13.31 -4.13
CA ASP A 129 6.20 -12.99 -2.76
C ASP A 129 5.15 -12.19 -1.96
N VAL A 130 4.01 -11.84 -2.58
CA VAL A 130 2.98 -11.00 -1.96
C VAL A 130 1.99 -11.87 -1.19
N SER A 131 2.00 -11.77 0.13
CA SER A 131 0.94 -12.38 0.97
C SER A 131 -0.36 -11.59 0.82
N VAL A 132 -1.33 -12.20 0.16
CA VAL A 132 -2.66 -11.59 -0.04
C VAL A 132 -3.44 -11.68 1.27
N PRO A 133 -3.97 -10.57 1.80
CA PRO A 133 -4.88 -10.61 2.93
C PRO A 133 -6.13 -11.42 2.59
N THR A 134 -6.55 -12.31 3.47
CA THR A 134 -7.69 -13.23 3.25
C THR A 134 -9.02 -12.50 2.94
N ALA A 135 -9.12 -11.22 3.27
CA ALA A 135 -10.27 -10.36 2.98
C ALA A 135 -10.39 -9.91 1.50
N ALA A 136 -9.36 -10.14 0.66
CA ALA A 136 -9.36 -9.71 -0.75
C ALA A 136 -10.02 -10.71 -1.71
N THR A 137 -10.34 -11.91 -1.24
CA THR A 137 -11.12 -12.92 -1.98
C THR A 137 -12.57 -12.85 -1.49
N GLY A 138 -13.45 -12.25 -2.27
CA GLY A 138 -14.85 -11.90 -2.01
C GLY A 138 -15.79 -12.96 -1.43
N THR A 139 -15.45 -13.53 -0.29
CA THR A 139 -16.35 -14.33 0.53
C THR A 139 -16.19 -13.86 1.98
N VAL A 140 -17.19 -13.16 2.47
CA VAL A 140 -17.25 -12.69 3.86
C VAL A 140 -17.38 -13.91 4.76
N ALA A 141 -16.29 -14.31 5.42
CA ALA A 141 -16.37 -15.21 6.57
C ALA A 141 -16.73 -14.41 7.82
N PRO A 142 -17.47 -14.98 8.78
CA PRO A 142 -17.89 -14.28 10.00
C PRO A 142 -16.66 -13.81 10.78
N VAL A 143 -16.69 -12.54 11.19
CA VAL A 143 -15.65 -11.89 11.99
C VAL A 143 -15.57 -12.58 13.34
N PRO A 144 -14.45 -13.21 13.71
CA PRO A 144 -14.25 -13.71 15.06
C PRO A 144 -14.07 -12.54 16.04
N ASP A 145 -14.60 -12.70 17.23
CA ASP A 145 -14.42 -11.78 18.36
C ASP A 145 -12.93 -11.41 18.52
N LYS A 146 -12.65 -10.09 18.59
CA LYS A 146 -11.36 -9.40 18.76
C LYS A 146 -10.12 -10.30 18.56
N PRO A 147 -9.40 -10.19 17.41
CA PRO A 147 -8.17 -10.95 17.25
C PRO A 147 -7.16 -10.56 18.33
N PRO A 148 -6.48 -11.51 18.95
CA PRO A 148 -5.46 -11.24 19.95
C PRO A 148 -4.30 -10.49 19.32
N VAL A 149 -3.59 -9.66 20.10
CA VAL A 149 -2.39 -8.90 19.67
C VAL A 149 -1.31 -9.78 19.07
N GLU A 150 -1.33 -11.07 19.34
CA GLU A 150 -0.47 -12.08 18.71
C GLU A 150 -0.59 -12.12 17.17
N SER A 151 -1.66 -11.53 16.60
CA SER A 151 -1.83 -11.32 15.16
C SER A 151 -1.07 -10.11 14.62
N LEU A 152 -0.61 -9.18 15.49
CA LEU A 152 0.17 -8.01 15.11
C LEU A 152 1.64 -8.39 14.97
N ARG A 153 2.30 -7.90 13.92
CA ARG A 153 3.68 -8.25 13.62
C ARG A 153 4.55 -7.02 13.36
N GLY A 154 5.81 -7.09 13.74
CA GLY A 154 6.85 -6.13 13.39
C GLY A 154 6.43 -4.66 13.62
N ARG A 155 6.32 -3.90 12.55
CA ARG A 155 6.00 -2.47 12.57
C ARG A 155 4.64 -2.12 13.17
N GLU A 156 3.64 -2.98 13.10
CA GLU A 156 2.33 -2.74 13.72
C GLU A 156 2.43 -2.68 15.24
N VAL A 157 3.25 -3.55 15.83
CA VAL A 157 3.52 -3.55 17.28
C VAL A 157 4.26 -2.28 17.67
N GLU A 158 5.28 -1.88 16.89
CA GLU A 158 6.05 -0.65 17.15
C GLU A 158 5.16 0.60 17.08
N VAL A 159 4.32 0.71 16.04
CA VAL A 159 3.38 1.83 15.88
C VAL A 159 2.36 1.83 17.02
N LEU A 160 1.79 0.68 17.38
CA LEU A 160 0.84 0.57 18.48
C LEU A 160 1.46 1.00 19.82
N ARG A 161 2.72 0.60 20.09
CA ARG A 161 3.46 1.01 21.29
C ARG A 161 3.62 2.54 21.35
N LEU A 162 4.07 3.16 20.27
CA LEU A 162 4.27 4.62 20.20
C LEU A 162 2.95 5.40 20.31
N ILE A 163 1.84 4.83 19.82
CA ILE A 163 0.50 5.38 20.05
C ILE A 163 0.15 5.33 21.55
N GLY A 164 0.47 4.22 22.22
CA GLY A 164 0.29 4.08 23.67
C GLY A 164 1.09 5.08 24.50
N GLU A 165 2.28 5.44 24.02
CA GLU A 165 3.12 6.51 24.59
C GLU A 165 2.59 7.93 24.31
N GLY A 166 1.50 8.05 23.55
CA GLY A 166 0.85 9.33 23.25
C GLY A 166 1.47 10.11 22.11
N LEU A 167 2.34 9.50 21.28
CA LEU A 167 2.97 10.18 20.15
C LEU A 167 1.97 10.43 19.01
N ALA A 168 2.05 11.63 18.43
CA ALA A 168 1.31 11.97 17.22
C ALA A 168 1.95 11.35 15.96
N SER A 169 1.17 11.18 14.88
CA SER A 169 1.65 10.55 13.63
C SER A 169 2.97 11.14 13.10
N PRO A 170 3.22 12.46 13.10
CA PRO A 170 4.52 13.00 12.67
C PRO A 170 5.71 12.63 13.57
N GLN A 171 5.47 12.39 14.86
CA GLN A 171 6.51 11.97 15.80
C GLN A 171 6.83 10.49 15.61
N ILE A 172 5.79 9.65 15.47
CA ILE A 172 5.92 8.22 15.16
C ILE A 172 6.67 8.03 13.84
N ALA A 173 6.30 8.80 12.82
CA ALA A 173 6.96 8.78 11.51
C ALA A 173 8.46 9.02 11.61
N ARG A 174 8.87 10.03 12.40
CA ARG A 174 10.30 10.31 12.66
C ARG A 174 11.00 9.19 13.41
N SER A 175 10.37 8.67 14.46
CA SER A 175 10.95 7.58 15.28
C SER A 175 11.18 6.29 14.49
N LEU A 176 10.31 6.00 13.52
CA LEU A 176 10.36 4.77 12.73
C LEU A 176 10.95 4.96 11.34
N SER A 177 11.46 6.18 11.03
CA SER A 177 12.00 6.54 9.70
C SER A 177 11.03 6.22 8.56
N MET A 178 9.77 6.64 8.72
CA MET A 178 8.70 6.44 7.73
C MET A 178 7.97 7.76 7.45
N ASP A 179 7.19 7.79 6.36
CA ASP A 179 6.39 8.97 6.01
C ASP A 179 5.15 9.11 6.93
N PRO A 180 4.78 10.35 7.35
CA PRO A 180 3.60 10.56 8.19
C PRO A 180 2.31 9.94 7.66
N PRO A 181 1.96 10.00 6.36
CA PRO A 181 0.80 9.31 5.81
C PRO A 181 0.80 7.79 6.02
N MET A 182 1.99 7.19 6.15
CA MET A 182 2.10 5.76 6.44
C MET A 182 1.69 5.42 7.87
N VAL A 183 1.95 6.28 8.83
CA VAL A 183 1.48 6.09 10.21
C VAL A 183 -0.04 6.07 10.25
N ASP A 184 -0.71 6.91 9.46
CA ASP A 184 -2.17 6.93 9.38
C ASP A 184 -2.73 5.65 8.72
N VAL A 185 -1.97 5.04 7.80
CA VAL A 185 -2.29 3.71 7.27
C VAL A 185 -2.19 2.65 8.35
N TYR A 186 -1.12 2.65 9.15
CA TYR A 186 -0.96 1.73 10.28
C TYR A 186 -2.08 1.90 11.31
N ARG A 187 -2.46 3.15 11.67
CA ARG A 187 -3.57 3.43 12.59
C ARG A 187 -4.87 2.81 12.10
N ARG A 188 -5.24 3.03 10.84
CA ARG A 188 -6.45 2.44 10.25
C ARG A 188 -6.41 0.91 10.24
N ASN A 189 -5.27 0.32 9.87
CA ASN A 189 -5.10 -1.13 9.87
C ASN A 189 -5.19 -1.72 11.28
N LEU A 190 -4.60 -1.06 12.28
CA LEU A 190 -4.70 -1.45 13.68
C LEU A 190 -6.15 -1.38 14.16
N MET A 191 -6.88 -0.28 13.88
CA MET A 191 -8.30 -0.18 14.23
C MET A 191 -9.11 -1.32 13.62
N ARG A 192 -8.90 -1.62 12.33
CA ARG A 192 -9.58 -2.73 11.66
C ARG A 192 -9.22 -4.09 12.26
N LYS A 193 -7.93 -4.39 12.44
CA LYS A 193 -7.45 -5.67 12.99
C LYS A 193 -7.89 -5.90 14.43
N LEU A 194 -7.93 -4.84 15.23
CA LEU A 194 -8.31 -4.88 16.64
C LEU A 194 -9.82 -4.66 16.85
N ASN A 195 -10.57 -4.49 15.75
CA ASN A 195 -12.01 -4.20 15.76
C ASN A 195 -12.36 -2.99 16.66
N LEU A 196 -11.60 -1.89 16.50
CA LEU A 196 -11.77 -0.66 17.26
C LEU A 196 -12.49 0.39 16.40
N PRO A 197 -13.48 1.12 16.94
CA PRO A 197 -14.35 2.00 16.16
C PRO A 197 -13.69 3.29 15.71
N ASP A 198 -12.70 3.79 16.45
CA ASP A 198 -12.08 5.10 16.21
C ASP A 198 -10.67 5.21 16.79
N GLU A 199 -10.00 6.34 16.54
CA GLU A 199 -8.65 6.63 17.03
C GLU A 199 -8.57 6.77 18.55
N THR A 200 -9.64 7.19 19.21
CA THR A 200 -9.70 7.29 20.66
C THR A 200 -9.63 5.91 21.28
N ALA A 201 -10.45 4.99 20.79
CA ALA A 201 -10.43 3.58 21.19
C ALA A 201 -9.07 2.91 20.91
N LEU A 202 -8.41 3.25 19.79
CA LEU A 202 -7.06 2.78 19.51
C LEU A 202 -6.04 3.30 20.52
N GLY A 203 -6.10 4.59 20.87
CA GLY A 203 -5.23 5.20 21.86
C GLY A 203 -5.42 4.61 23.26
N GLU A 204 -6.66 4.35 23.68
CA GLU A 204 -6.97 3.72 24.96
C GLU A 204 -6.48 2.27 25.01
N TYR A 205 -6.73 1.51 23.95
CA TYR A 205 -6.25 0.13 23.82
C TYR A 205 -4.72 0.03 23.89
N ALA A 206 -4.03 0.93 23.19
CA ALA A 206 -2.57 0.99 23.16
C ALA A 206 -1.97 1.34 24.54
N ARG A 207 -2.58 2.30 25.24
CA ARG A 207 -2.16 2.69 26.60
C ARG A 207 -2.36 1.58 27.63
N ALA A 208 -3.52 0.95 27.64
CA ALA A 208 -3.81 -0.16 28.54
C ALA A 208 -2.78 -1.30 28.41
N ARG A 209 -2.22 -1.46 27.20
CA ARG A 209 -1.23 -2.51 26.94
C ARG A 209 0.21 -2.09 27.25
N SER A 210 0.54 -0.82 27.14
CA SER A 210 1.84 -0.29 27.60
C SER A 210 1.99 -0.42 29.12
N LEU A 211 0.92 -0.18 29.86
CA LEU A 211 0.91 -0.29 31.32
C LEU A 211 0.96 -1.75 31.82
N GLY A 212 0.44 -2.72 31.05
CA GLY A 212 0.44 -4.16 31.44
C GLY A 212 1.80 -4.85 31.27
N ARG A 213 2.79 -4.21 30.68
CA ARG A 213 4.14 -4.77 30.46
C ARG A 213 5.15 -4.43 31.57
N GLU A 214 4.83 -3.43 32.39
CA GLU A 214 5.70 -3.05 33.53
C GLU A 214 5.52 -3.95 34.77
N GLU A 215 4.45 -4.76 34.83
CA GLU A 215 4.18 -5.64 35.98
C GLU A 215 4.79 -7.07 35.85
N ASP A 216 5.29 -7.45 34.65
CA ASP A 216 5.78 -8.82 34.41
C ASP A 216 7.32 -8.95 34.41
N ASP A 217 8.04 -7.88 34.72
CA ASP A 217 9.53 -7.86 34.76
C ASP A 217 10.07 -7.62 36.18
N THR A 218 9.50 -8.31 37.17
CA THR A 218 10.09 -8.37 38.52
C THR A 218 10.81 -9.72 38.65
N PRO A 219 12.15 -9.76 38.64
CA PRO A 219 12.90 -11.00 38.89
C PRO A 219 12.81 -11.35 40.39
N THR A 220 12.34 -12.57 40.65
CA THR A 220 12.45 -13.25 41.94
C THR A 220 13.80 -13.95 42.04
#